data_dc25efc71ea7a5b9b2056679dd3797e5
#
_entry.id   dc25efc71ea7a5b9b2056679dd3797e5
#
_cell.length_a   1.000
_cell.length_b   1.000
_cell.length_c   1.000
_cell.angle_alpha   90.00
_cell.angle_beta   90.00
_cell.angle_gamma   90.00
#
_symmetry.space_group_name_H-M   'P 1'
#
loop_
_entity.id
_entity.type
_entity.pdbx_description
1 polymer ?
#
loop_
_entity_poly.entity_id
_entity_poly.type
_entity_poly.pdbx_seq_one_letter_code
_entity_poly.pdbx_strand_id
1 'polypeptide(L)'
;MDHERSGQPGLIAAAILALSMMAVITRYGWLAAVNAVYPLFLAALWASMIAIACWGAGELVTRRLFDRENFGLERIVLVLGAGMAVLMASAGLLAVAHLPYPTLLLITLAGWACLGGLQLHRNPPNLSLTTEPVCLPPALILLGASCLVLVSGTTFAPFYDQWNYHLAFPFQWLQAGTVVTFPRHAFSYFPANMGLLYVYGLAAGGGWTAQLIHFWMGAVSVGAAASLATRFAPAAGPL
;
A
#
# COMPACT_ATOMS: atom_id res chain seq x y z
N MET A 1 -2.96 28.30 -27.15
CA MET A 1 -2.49 27.05 -27.81
C MET A 1 -1.82 26.12 -26.82
N ASP A 2 -2.50 25.71 -25.69
CA ASP A 2 -1.89 24.94 -24.59
C ASP A 2 -2.76 23.74 -24.16
N HIS A 3 -3.49 23.11 -25.09
CA HIS A 3 -4.41 21.99 -24.75
C HIS A 3 -3.88 20.59 -25.08
N GLU A 4 -2.65 20.43 -25.62
CA GLU A 4 -2.17 19.12 -26.12
C GLU A 4 -1.23 18.34 -25.20
N ARG A 5 -0.84 18.84 -24.01
CA ARG A 5 0.13 18.13 -23.14
C ARG A 5 -0.47 17.26 -22.04
N SER A 6 -1.79 17.25 -21.84
CA SER A 6 -2.40 16.53 -20.72
C SER A 6 -2.56 15.00 -20.91
N GLY A 7 -2.37 14.49 -22.12
CA GLY A 7 -2.58 13.07 -22.43
C GLY A 7 -1.35 12.14 -22.32
N GLN A 8 -0.15 12.69 -22.22
CA GLN A 8 1.07 11.88 -22.33
C GLN A 8 1.33 10.88 -21.19
N PRO A 9 1.13 11.20 -19.88
CA PRO A 9 1.41 10.24 -18.82
C PRO A 9 0.48 9.03 -18.83
N GLY A 10 -0.78 9.19 -19.23
CA GLY A 10 -1.72 8.09 -19.36
C GLY A 10 -1.35 7.13 -20.51
N LEU A 11 -0.86 7.68 -21.61
CA LEU A 11 -0.43 6.90 -22.78
C LEU A 11 0.82 6.05 -22.47
N ILE A 12 1.78 6.61 -21.72
CA ILE A 12 2.99 5.89 -21.28
C ILE A 12 2.62 4.75 -20.34
N ALA A 13 1.74 5.00 -19.35
CA ALA A 13 1.28 3.96 -18.43
C ALA A 13 0.53 2.84 -19.17
N ALA A 14 -0.34 3.18 -20.12
CA ALA A 14 -1.04 2.21 -20.94
C ALA A 14 -0.08 1.40 -21.82
N ALA A 15 0.94 2.02 -22.41
CA ALA A 15 1.95 1.36 -23.22
C ALA A 15 2.78 0.37 -22.38
N ILE A 16 3.20 0.75 -21.17
CA ILE A 16 3.94 -0.13 -20.25
C ILE A 16 3.07 -1.33 -19.86
N LEU A 17 1.80 -1.10 -19.53
CA LEU A 17 0.86 -2.17 -19.19
C LEU A 17 0.67 -3.14 -20.36
N ALA A 18 0.46 -2.60 -21.57
CA ALA A 18 0.28 -3.40 -22.79
C ALA A 18 1.54 -4.23 -23.13
N LEU A 19 2.73 -3.63 -23.02
CA LEU A 19 4.00 -4.33 -23.23
C LEU A 19 4.24 -5.41 -22.19
N SER A 20 3.91 -5.16 -20.92
CA SER A 20 4.01 -6.14 -19.85
C SER A 20 3.05 -7.31 -20.07
N MET A 21 1.80 -7.04 -20.43
CA MET A 21 0.83 -8.08 -20.79
C MET A 21 1.29 -8.88 -22.02
N MET A 22 1.80 -8.21 -23.04
CA MET A 22 2.30 -8.88 -24.24
C MET A 22 3.50 -9.80 -23.93
N ALA A 23 4.41 -9.36 -23.08
CA ALA A 23 5.52 -10.18 -22.60
C ALA A 23 5.05 -11.42 -21.82
N VAL A 24 4.04 -11.30 -20.98
CA VAL A 24 3.45 -12.43 -20.24
C VAL A 24 2.73 -13.38 -21.18
N ILE A 25 1.93 -12.86 -22.13
CA ILE A 25 1.21 -13.66 -23.11
C ILE A 25 2.17 -14.46 -24.02
N THR A 26 3.23 -13.81 -24.50
CA THR A 26 4.23 -14.46 -25.37
C THR A 26 5.05 -15.50 -24.63
N ARG A 27 5.31 -15.28 -23.33
CA ARG A 27 6.13 -16.21 -22.53
C ARG A 27 5.35 -17.40 -22.00
N TYR A 28 4.11 -17.21 -21.57
CA TYR A 28 3.34 -18.19 -20.80
C TYR A 28 2.02 -18.61 -21.46
N GLY A 29 1.64 -17.99 -22.56
CA GLY A 29 0.37 -18.19 -23.24
C GLY A 29 -0.81 -17.43 -22.62
N TRP A 30 -1.89 -17.31 -23.41
CA TRP A 30 -3.06 -16.49 -23.04
C TRP A 30 -3.75 -16.95 -21.74
N LEU A 31 -3.95 -18.25 -21.56
CA LEU A 31 -4.60 -18.79 -20.36
C LEU A 31 -3.81 -18.50 -19.09
N ALA A 32 -2.48 -18.59 -19.14
CA ALA A 32 -1.63 -18.24 -18.01
C ALA A 32 -1.69 -16.74 -17.70
N ALA A 33 -1.76 -15.88 -18.73
CA ALA A 33 -1.92 -14.44 -18.54
C ALA A 33 -3.25 -14.08 -17.88
N VAL A 34 -4.37 -14.69 -18.33
CA VAL A 34 -5.69 -14.47 -17.72
C VAL A 34 -5.72 -14.95 -16.26
N ASN A 35 -5.15 -16.12 -15.99
CA ASN A 35 -5.07 -16.67 -14.64
C ASN A 35 -4.19 -15.84 -13.69
N ALA A 36 -3.22 -15.09 -14.20
CA ALA A 36 -2.40 -14.18 -13.40
C ALA A 36 -3.08 -12.80 -13.20
N VAL A 37 -3.77 -12.29 -14.21
CA VAL A 37 -4.39 -10.96 -14.17
C VAL A 37 -5.54 -10.89 -13.17
N TYR A 38 -6.39 -11.90 -13.11
CA TYR A 38 -7.56 -11.89 -12.22
C TYR A 38 -7.19 -11.82 -10.72
N PRO A 39 -6.30 -12.68 -10.19
CA PRO A 39 -5.87 -12.56 -8.80
C PRO A 39 -5.16 -11.23 -8.50
N LEU A 40 -4.36 -10.72 -9.45
CA LEU A 40 -3.68 -9.44 -9.30
C LEU A 40 -4.69 -8.27 -9.24
N PHE A 41 -5.71 -8.31 -10.09
CA PHE A 41 -6.78 -7.31 -10.06
C PHE A 41 -7.53 -7.33 -8.72
N LEU A 42 -7.90 -8.51 -8.22
CA LEU A 42 -8.51 -8.64 -6.90
C LEU A 42 -7.59 -8.15 -5.78
N ALA A 43 -6.32 -8.50 -5.84
CA ALA A 43 -5.34 -8.03 -4.86
C ALA A 43 -5.20 -6.51 -4.88
N ALA A 44 -5.21 -5.89 -6.07
CA ALA A 44 -5.16 -4.44 -6.22
C ALA A 44 -6.43 -3.76 -5.66
N LEU A 45 -7.61 -4.34 -5.89
CA LEU A 45 -8.87 -3.85 -5.30
C LEU A 45 -8.81 -3.87 -3.76
N TRP A 46 -8.38 -4.98 -3.17
CA TRP A 46 -8.26 -5.12 -1.74
C TRP A 46 -7.18 -4.20 -1.16
N ALA A 47 -6.03 -4.08 -1.79
CA ALA A 47 -4.99 -3.15 -1.39
C ALA A 47 -5.48 -1.69 -1.44
N SER A 48 -6.24 -1.31 -2.47
CA SER A 48 -6.87 0.00 -2.58
C SER A 48 -7.89 0.24 -1.47
N MET A 49 -8.72 -0.76 -1.14
CA MET A 49 -9.65 -0.67 -0.02
C MET A 49 -8.94 -0.50 1.32
N ILE A 50 -7.81 -1.18 1.52
CA ILE A 50 -6.98 -1.01 2.72
C ILE A 50 -6.35 0.41 2.76
N ALA A 51 -5.91 0.95 1.62
CA ALA A 51 -5.41 2.32 1.54
C ALA A 51 -6.52 3.35 1.89
N ILE A 52 -7.74 3.15 1.38
CA ILE A 52 -8.91 3.97 1.73
C ILE A 52 -9.24 3.85 3.23
N ALA A 53 -9.15 2.66 3.81
CA ALA A 53 -9.34 2.45 5.25
C ALA A 53 -8.26 3.16 6.07
N CYS A 54 -6.99 3.11 5.63
CA CYS A 54 -5.90 3.88 6.24
C CYS A 54 -6.18 5.38 6.15
N TRP A 55 -6.70 5.87 5.02
CA TRP A 55 -7.12 7.27 4.90
C TRP A 55 -8.19 7.61 5.93
N GLY A 56 -9.24 6.78 6.06
CA GLY A 56 -10.34 7.00 7.00
C GLY A 56 -9.87 7.07 8.45
N ALA A 57 -9.07 6.10 8.86
CA ALA A 57 -8.53 6.03 10.20
C ALA A 57 -7.54 7.16 10.50
N GLY A 58 -6.63 7.42 9.56
CA GLY A 58 -5.58 8.43 9.72
C GLY A 58 -6.11 9.86 9.75
N GLU A 59 -7.10 10.18 8.92
CA GLU A 59 -7.71 11.51 8.93
C GLU A 59 -8.37 11.84 10.29
N LEU A 60 -8.95 10.87 10.98
CA LEU A 60 -9.48 11.09 12.33
C LEU A 60 -8.40 11.47 13.34
N VAL A 61 -7.23 10.89 13.22
CA VAL A 61 -6.09 11.16 14.12
C VAL A 61 -5.45 12.48 13.74
N THR A 62 -5.11 12.66 12.48
CA THR A 62 -4.30 13.80 12.02
C THR A 62 -5.05 15.12 12.06
N ARG A 63 -6.36 15.15 11.79
CA ARG A 63 -7.18 16.38 11.85
C ARG A 63 -7.25 17.01 13.23
N ARG A 64 -6.95 16.26 14.29
CA ARG A 64 -6.88 16.77 15.67
C ARG A 64 -5.51 17.29 16.05
N LEU A 65 -4.49 16.89 15.32
CA LEU A 65 -3.09 17.17 15.62
C LEU A 65 -2.50 18.26 14.71
N PHE A 66 -3.07 18.44 13.52
CA PHE A 66 -2.51 19.32 12.50
C PHE A 66 -3.59 20.20 11.86
N ASP A 67 -3.27 21.47 11.67
CA ASP A 67 -4.13 22.40 10.93
C ASP A 67 -4.20 22.04 9.44
N ARG A 68 -5.40 22.23 8.85
CA ARG A 68 -5.73 21.72 7.52
C ARG A 68 -5.09 22.47 6.34
N GLU A 69 -4.50 23.63 6.58
CA GLU A 69 -4.41 24.63 5.52
C GLU A 69 -3.26 24.48 4.52
N ASN A 70 -2.23 23.65 4.74
CA ASN A 70 -1.02 23.74 3.90
C ASN A 70 -0.28 22.43 3.57
N PHE A 71 -0.95 21.29 3.47
CA PHE A 71 -0.19 20.05 3.35
C PHE A 71 -0.56 19.23 2.08
N GLY A 72 0.13 19.42 0.98
CA GLY A 72 0.04 18.57 -0.19
C GLY A 72 0.48 17.11 0.10
N LEU A 73 1.65 16.72 -0.36
CA LEU A 73 2.22 15.38 -0.17
C LEU A 73 2.40 15.00 1.31
N GLU A 74 2.85 15.94 2.14
CA GLU A 74 3.09 15.72 3.57
C GLU A 74 1.83 15.24 4.29
N ARG A 75 0.69 15.89 4.04
CA ARG A 75 -0.59 15.46 4.63
C ARG A 75 -0.95 14.05 4.21
N ILE A 76 -0.81 13.72 2.93
CA ILE A 76 -1.11 12.39 2.41
C ILE A 76 -0.28 11.34 3.16
N VAL A 77 1.01 11.57 3.30
CA VAL A 77 1.94 10.68 3.99
C VAL A 77 1.59 10.54 5.48
N LEU A 78 1.31 11.64 6.16
CA LEU A 78 0.94 11.64 7.57
C LEU A 78 -0.40 10.91 7.81
N VAL A 79 -1.41 11.18 6.97
CA VAL A 79 -2.71 10.51 7.06
C VAL A 79 -2.58 9.01 6.81
N LEU A 80 -1.89 8.60 5.75
CA LEU A 80 -1.71 7.18 5.45
C LEU A 80 -0.89 6.47 6.53
N GLY A 81 0.21 7.07 6.98
CA GLY A 81 1.05 6.51 8.05
C GLY A 81 0.31 6.36 9.37
N ALA A 82 -0.43 7.39 9.79
CA ALA A 82 -1.28 7.33 10.99
C ALA A 82 -2.39 6.27 10.85
N GLY A 83 -2.99 6.16 9.67
CA GLY A 83 -4.00 5.16 9.38
C GLY A 83 -3.46 3.73 9.43
N MET A 84 -2.27 3.49 8.89
CA MET A 84 -1.58 2.20 9.03
C MET A 84 -1.38 1.85 10.50
N ALA A 85 -0.92 2.79 11.32
CA ALA A 85 -0.74 2.58 12.75
C ALA A 85 -2.07 2.23 13.46
N VAL A 86 -3.17 2.90 13.10
CA VAL A 86 -4.51 2.59 13.66
C VAL A 86 -4.97 1.20 13.24
N LEU A 87 -4.79 0.79 11.99
CA LEU A 87 -5.14 -0.55 11.54
C LEU A 87 -4.31 -1.61 12.26
N MET A 88 -3.00 -1.43 12.40
CA MET A 88 -2.12 -2.32 13.16
C MET A 88 -2.58 -2.44 14.62
N ALA A 89 -2.87 -1.31 15.27
CA ALA A 89 -3.37 -1.30 16.64
C ALA A 89 -4.73 -2.01 16.75
N SER A 90 -5.64 -1.80 15.80
CA SER A 90 -6.94 -2.48 15.75
C SER A 90 -6.78 -4.00 15.62
N ALA A 91 -5.90 -4.47 14.74
CA ALA A 91 -5.60 -5.89 14.60
C ALA A 91 -5.00 -6.48 15.89
N GLY A 92 -4.06 -5.77 16.51
CA GLY A 92 -3.46 -6.18 17.78
C GLY A 92 -4.48 -6.26 18.93
N LEU A 93 -5.37 -5.28 19.05
CA LEU A 93 -6.43 -5.27 20.06
C LEU A 93 -7.42 -6.42 19.87
N LEU A 94 -7.84 -6.70 18.63
CA LEU A 94 -8.72 -7.85 18.33
C LEU A 94 -8.05 -9.17 18.72
N ALA A 95 -6.74 -9.31 18.46
CA ALA A 95 -5.98 -10.50 18.82
C ALA A 95 -5.87 -10.67 20.34
N VAL A 96 -5.55 -9.62 21.09
CA VAL A 96 -5.45 -9.65 22.55
C VAL A 96 -6.81 -9.95 23.20
N ALA A 97 -7.89 -9.45 22.61
CA ALA A 97 -9.24 -9.69 23.10
C ALA A 97 -9.77 -11.10 22.77
N HIS A 98 -9.01 -11.94 22.07
CA HIS A 98 -9.43 -13.28 21.62
C HIS A 98 -10.79 -13.30 20.90
N LEU A 99 -11.07 -12.25 20.14
CA LEU A 99 -12.33 -12.12 19.39
C LEU A 99 -12.23 -12.93 18.07
N PRO A 100 -13.36 -13.21 17.36
CA PRO A 100 -13.36 -13.94 16.08
C PRO A 100 -12.60 -13.16 15.01
N TYR A 101 -11.31 -13.41 14.96
CA TYR A 101 -10.28 -12.57 14.36
C TYR A 101 -10.50 -12.28 12.87
N PRO A 102 -10.68 -13.28 11.96
CA PRO A 102 -10.79 -12.96 10.53
C PRO A 102 -12.04 -12.14 10.21
N THR A 103 -13.19 -12.47 10.81
CA THR A 103 -14.43 -11.78 10.54
C THR A 103 -14.40 -10.34 11.04
N LEU A 104 -13.93 -10.11 12.27
CA LEU A 104 -13.84 -8.77 12.83
C LEU A 104 -12.78 -7.90 12.15
N LEU A 105 -11.71 -8.48 11.66
CA LEU A 105 -10.75 -7.77 10.82
C LEU A 105 -11.43 -7.21 9.57
N LEU A 106 -12.23 -8.02 8.86
CA LEU A 106 -12.95 -7.58 7.66
C LEU A 106 -14.03 -6.53 7.98
N ILE A 107 -14.76 -6.68 9.09
CA ILE A 107 -15.74 -5.69 9.55
C ILE A 107 -15.03 -4.36 9.89
N THR A 108 -13.93 -4.43 10.61
CA THR A 108 -13.12 -3.25 10.97
C THR A 108 -12.58 -2.56 9.71
N LEU A 109 -12.07 -3.34 8.77
CA LEU A 109 -11.58 -2.84 7.48
C LEU A 109 -12.71 -2.14 6.71
N ALA A 110 -13.88 -2.77 6.60
CA ALA A 110 -15.04 -2.20 5.92
C ALA A 110 -15.50 -0.89 6.58
N GLY A 111 -15.56 -0.85 7.91
CA GLY A 111 -15.91 0.37 8.65
C GLY A 111 -14.95 1.53 8.38
N TRP A 112 -13.65 1.28 8.44
CA TRP A 112 -12.63 2.29 8.12
C TRP A 112 -12.64 2.69 6.65
N ALA A 113 -12.86 1.74 5.73
CA ALA A 113 -12.97 2.03 4.30
C ALA A 113 -14.20 2.88 3.96
N CYS A 114 -15.35 2.59 4.57
CA CYS A 114 -16.55 3.42 4.43
C CYS A 114 -16.30 4.85 4.91
N LEU A 115 -15.68 5.00 6.09
CA LEU A 115 -15.33 6.31 6.61
C LEU A 115 -14.34 7.05 5.68
N GLY A 116 -13.32 6.33 5.19
CA GLY A 116 -12.34 6.88 4.26
C GLY A 116 -12.97 7.33 2.94
N GLY A 117 -13.86 6.52 2.38
CA GLY A 117 -14.61 6.88 1.16
C GLY A 117 -15.47 8.12 1.36
N LEU A 118 -16.18 8.24 2.50
CA LEU A 118 -16.94 9.43 2.84
C LEU A 118 -16.07 10.67 3.00
N GLN A 119 -14.89 10.53 3.61
CA GLN A 119 -13.96 11.65 3.79
C GLN A 119 -13.34 12.08 2.47
N LEU A 120 -12.92 11.15 1.61
CA LEU A 120 -12.39 11.44 0.28
C LEU A 120 -13.45 12.10 -0.62
N HIS A 121 -14.70 11.70 -0.50
CA HIS A 121 -15.81 12.32 -1.23
C HIS A 121 -16.06 13.75 -0.77
N ARG A 122 -16.03 14.02 0.54
CA ARG A 122 -16.32 15.35 1.11
C ARG A 122 -15.14 16.31 1.03
N ASN A 123 -13.94 15.81 1.16
CA ASN A 123 -12.70 16.58 1.24
C ASN A 123 -11.59 15.85 0.46
N PRO A 124 -11.64 15.87 -0.87
CA PRO A 124 -10.60 15.24 -1.69
C PRO A 124 -9.24 15.90 -1.38
N PRO A 125 -8.15 15.12 -1.35
CA PRO A 125 -6.82 15.68 -1.19
C PRO A 125 -6.51 16.61 -2.36
N ASN A 126 -6.04 17.81 -2.05
CA ASN A 126 -5.60 18.74 -3.07
C ASN A 126 -4.22 18.29 -3.58
N LEU A 127 -4.23 17.52 -4.66
CA LEU A 127 -3.02 17.12 -5.38
C LEU A 127 -2.66 18.24 -6.37
N SER A 128 -2.28 19.41 -5.88
CA SER A 128 -1.58 20.37 -6.71
C SER A 128 -0.20 19.78 -7.01
N LEU A 129 -0.13 18.97 -8.04
CA LEU A 129 1.15 18.64 -8.65
C LEU A 129 1.71 19.96 -9.12
N THR A 130 2.74 20.45 -8.45
CA THR A 130 3.51 21.60 -8.93
C THR A 130 3.94 21.26 -10.35
N THR A 131 3.64 22.11 -11.30
CA THR A 131 3.96 21.95 -12.73
C THR A 131 5.45 22.19 -13.01
N GLU A 132 6.29 22.09 -12.00
CA GLU A 132 7.74 22.09 -12.17
C GLU A 132 8.12 20.95 -13.11
N PRO A 133 8.98 21.20 -14.09
CA PRO A 133 9.39 20.16 -15.04
C PRO A 133 10.04 19.02 -14.28
N VAL A 134 9.32 17.90 -14.19
CA VAL A 134 9.85 16.67 -13.59
C VAL A 134 11.11 16.30 -14.33
N CYS A 135 12.24 16.24 -13.65
CA CYS A 135 13.49 15.80 -14.24
C CYS A 135 13.31 14.36 -14.73
N LEU A 136 13.19 14.20 -16.04
CA LEU A 136 12.78 12.96 -16.70
C LEU A 136 13.64 11.74 -16.31
N PRO A 137 14.99 11.84 -16.21
CA PRO A 137 15.81 10.69 -15.84
C PRO A 137 15.50 10.09 -14.46
N PRO A 138 15.44 10.84 -13.34
CA PRO A 138 15.09 10.26 -12.05
C PRO A 138 13.63 9.75 -12.00
N ALA A 139 12.71 10.40 -12.71
CA ALA A 139 11.34 9.90 -12.79
C ALA A 139 11.25 8.54 -13.51
N LEU A 140 12.00 8.34 -14.59
CA LEU A 140 12.09 7.05 -15.29
C LEU A 140 12.76 5.97 -14.43
N ILE A 141 13.80 6.32 -13.68
CA ILE A 141 14.45 5.38 -12.74
C ILE A 141 13.46 4.96 -11.65
N LEU A 142 12.74 5.90 -11.04
CA LEU A 142 11.73 5.62 -10.01
C LEU A 142 10.59 4.77 -10.58
N LEU A 143 10.10 5.08 -11.78
CA LEU A 143 9.07 4.30 -12.44
C LEU A 143 9.57 2.89 -12.74
N GLY A 144 10.76 2.74 -13.30
CA GLY A 144 11.39 1.44 -13.59
C GLY A 144 11.59 0.60 -12.32
N ALA A 145 12.11 1.21 -11.26
CA ALA A 145 12.26 0.56 -9.96
C ALA A 145 10.90 0.14 -9.37
N SER A 146 9.89 1.01 -9.46
CA SER A 146 8.53 0.71 -9.00
C SER A 146 7.90 -0.44 -9.78
N CYS A 147 8.06 -0.46 -11.11
CA CYS A 147 7.61 -1.57 -11.95
C CYS A 147 8.34 -2.88 -11.60
N LEU A 148 9.65 -2.82 -11.37
CA LEU A 148 10.43 -3.99 -10.99
C LEU A 148 9.98 -4.56 -9.63
N VAL A 149 9.77 -3.69 -8.65
CA VAL A 149 9.26 -4.07 -7.32
C VAL A 149 7.84 -4.64 -7.41
N LEU A 150 6.98 -4.03 -8.22
CA LEU A 150 5.62 -4.52 -8.45
C LEU A 150 5.64 -5.92 -9.10
N VAL A 151 6.43 -6.10 -10.14
CA VAL A 151 6.59 -7.40 -10.81
C VAL A 151 7.18 -8.44 -9.87
N SER A 152 8.21 -8.09 -9.09
CA SER A 152 8.79 -8.97 -8.08
C SER A 152 7.79 -9.32 -6.98
N GLY A 153 6.96 -8.36 -6.56
CA GLY A 153 5.92 -8.56 -5.56
C GLY A 153 4.73 -9.38 -6.06
N THR A 154 4.51 -9.48 -7.36
CA THR A 154 3.44 -10.27 -7.97
C THR A 154 3.89 -11.67 -8.42
N THR A 155 5.19 -11.93 -8.45
CA THR A 155 5.70 -13.28 -8.64
C THR A 155 5.55 -14.08 -7.34
N PHE A 156 5.44 -15.40 -7.48
CA PHE A 156 5.43 -16.30 -6.32
C PHE A 156 6.65 -15.97 -5.46
N ALA A 157 6.43 -15.59 -4.21
CA ALA A 157 7.43 -14.99 -3.33
C ALA A 157 8.76 -15.77 -3.37
N PRO A 158 9.80 -15.26 -4.02
CA PRO A 158 11.05 -15.99 -4.16
C PRO A 158 11.92 -15.87 -2.90
N PHE A 159 11.52 -15.03 -1.96
CA PHE A 159 12.32 -14.72 -0.80
C PHE A 159 11.98 -15.63 0.37
N TYR A 160 13.00 -16.32 0.90
CA TYR A 160 12.92 -17.18 2.07
C TYR A 160 12.20 -16.52 3.25
N ASP A 161 12.51 -15.25 3.52
CA ASP A 161 11.96 -14.51 4.65
C ASP A 161 10.44 -14.30 4.57
N GLN A 162 9.90 -14.15 3.36
CA GLN A 162 8.44 -14.01 3.18
C GLN A 162 7.70 -15.26 3.66
N TRP A 163 8.19 -16.45 3.31
CA TRP A 163 7.59 -17.73 3.68
C TRP A 163 7.95 -18.16 5.09
N ASN A 164 9.09 -17.70 5.60
CA ASN A 164 9.56 -18.11 6.90
C ASN A 164 8.86 -17.38 8.05
N TYR A 165 8.66 -16.05 7.93
CA TYR A 165 8.03 -15.28 9.00
C TYR A 165 7.14 -14.11 8.54
N HIS A 166 7.45 -13.36 7.46
CA HIS A 166 6.68 -12.17 7.12
C HIS A 166 5.22 -12.45 6.73
N LEU A 167 4.96 -13.50 5.98
CA LEU A 167 3.60 -13.94 5.62
C LEU A 167 3.16 -15.16 6.44
N ALA A 168 4.10 -16.04 6.80
CA ALA A 168 3.78 -17.26 7.52
C ALA A 168 3.16 -17.00 8.89
N PHE A 169 3.72 -16.09 9.69
CA PHE A 169 3.17 -15.77 11.00
C PHE A 169 1.78 -15.13 10.93
N PRO A 170 1.56 -14.06 10.14
CA PRO A 170 0.22 -13.50 9.97
C PRO A 170 -0.81 -14.51 9.47
N PHE A 171 -0.42 -15.42 8.57
CA PHE A 171 -1.29 -16.50 8.11
C PHE A 171 -1.68 -17.46 9.25
N GLN A 172 -0.71 -17.86 10.08
CA GLN A 172 -0.96 -18.72 11.23
C GLN A 172 -1.80 -18.00 12.31
N TRP A 173 -1.62 -16.69 12.50
CA TRP A 173 -2.48 -15.90 13.40
C TRP A 173 -3.92 -15.88 12.94
N LEU A 174 -4.17 -15.76 11.64
CA LEU A 174 -5.52 -15.86 11.08
C LEU A 174 -6.14 -17.23 11.34
N GLN A 175 -5.37 -18.31 11.19
CA GLN A 175 -5.83 -19.66 11.47
C GLN A 175 -6.08 -19.90 12.97
N ALA A 176 -5.21 -19.37 13.83
CA ALA A 176 -5.32 -19.49 15.28
C ALA A 176 -6.41 -18.56 15.87
N GLY A 177 -6.88 -17.56 15.10
CA GLY A 177 -7.81 -16.55 15.59
C GLY A 177 -7.19 -15.54 16.58
N THR A 178 -5.87 -15.54 16.73
CA THR A 178 -5.11 -14.65 17.62
C THR A 178 -3.65 -14.60 17.23
N VAL A 179 -2.92 -13.61 17.75
CA VAL A 179 -1.45 -13.57 17.61
C VAL A 179 -0.82 -14.61 18.53
N VAL A 180 -0.09 -15.54 17.94
CA VAL A 180 0.63 -16.60 18.64
C VAL A 180 2.13 -16.47 18.42
N THR A 181 2.92 -16.84 19.43
CA THR A 181 4.38 -16.95 19.34
C THR A 181 4.77 -18.39 19.04
N PHE A 182 5.88 -18.57 18.32
CA PHE A 182 6.42 -19.88 17.95
C PHE A 182 7.71 -20.11 18.74
N PRO A 183 7.70 -20.95 19.80
CA PRO A 183 8.81 -21.07 20.76
C PRO A 183 10.17 -21.44 20.13
N ARG A 184 10.15 -22.08 18.95
CA ARG A 184 11.38 -22.48 18.22
C ARG A 184 11.80 -21.51 17.13
N HIS A 185 11.16 -20.33 17.04
CA HIS A 185 11.41 -19.37 16.00
C HIS A 185 11.69 -17.99 16.59
N ALA A 186 12.95 -17.57 16.58
CA ALA A 186 13.38 -16.32 17.21
C ALA A 186 12.62 -15.08 16.70
N PHE A 187 12.33 -15.03 15.40
CA PHE A 187 11.61 -13.91 14.80
C PHE A 187 10.15 -13.76 15.27
N SER A 188 9.56 -14.80 15.89
CA SER A 188 8.20 -14.70 16.44
C SER A 188 8.10 -13.80 17.68
N TYR A 189 9.24 -13.46 18.28
CA TYR A 189 9.34 -12.57 19.44
C TYR A 189 9.69 -11.13 19.06
N PHE A 190 9.93 -10.85 17.78
CA PHE A 190 10.19 -9.50 17.33
C PHE A 190 8.89 -8.72 17.15
N PRO A 191 8.95 -7.36 17.23
CA PRO A 191 7.80 -6.51 16.96
C PRO A 191 7.22 -6.82 15.57
N ALA A 192 5.99 -7.33 15.55
CA ALA A 192 5.36 -7.83 14.34
C ALA A 192 4.39 -6.81 13.72
N ASN A 193 4.68 -5.51 13.85
CA ASN A 193 3.80 -4.43 13.40
C ASN A 193 3.34 -4.63 11.95
N MET A 194 4.28 -4.99 11.06
CA MET A 194 3.96 -5.29 9.66
C MET A 194 3.05 -6.50 9.52
N GLY A 195 3.27 -7.55 10.30
CA GLY A 195 2.42 -8.72 10.33
C GLY A 195 0.97 -8.36 10.69
N LEU A 196 0.77 -7.43 11.63
CA LEU A 196 -0.56 -6.93 12.01
C LEU A 196 -1.26 -6.16 10.86
N LEU A 197 -0.53 -5.56 9.95
CA LEU A 197 -1.12 -4.98 8.74
C LEU A 197 -1.39 -6.04 7.67
N TYR A 198 -0.48 -7.01 7.54
CA TYR A 198 -0.63 -8.10 6.56
C TYR A 198 -1.82 -9.02 6.85
N VAL A 199 -2.27 -9.15 8.11
CA VAL A 199 -3.47 -9.96 8.40
C VAL A 199 -4.70 -9.44 7.66
N TYR A 200 -4.84 -8.13 7.47
CA TYR A 200 -5.94 -7.56 6.65
C TYR A 200 -5.81 -7.99 5.19
N GLY A 201 -4.60 -7.89 4.62
CA GLY A 201 -4.36 -8.31 3.25
C GLY A 201 -4.59 -9.79 3.03
N LEU A 202 -4.09 -10.63 3.95
CA LEU A 202 -4.26 -12.07 3.90
C LEU A 202 -5.72 -12.49 4.09
N ALA A 203 -6.44 -11.84 5.02
CA ALA A 203 -7.87 -12.12 5.25
C ALA A 203 -8.76 -11.70 4.08
N ALA A 204 -8.42 -10.60 3.40
CA ALA A 204 -9.22 -10.05 2.30
C ALA A 204 -8.90 -10.68 0.95
N GLY A 205 -7.62 -10.73 0.55
CA GLY A 205 -7.23 -11.09 -0.80
C GLY A 205 -5.98 -11.98 -0.90
N GLY A 206 -5.49 -12.49 0.23
CA GLY A 206 -4.37 -13.41 0.26
C GLY A 206 -2.98 -12.75 0.13
N GLY A 207 -1.97 -13.58 -0.16
CA GLY A 207 -0.56 -13.16 -0.12
C GLY A 207 -0.20 -12.03 -1.08
N TRP A 208 -0.82 -11.94 -2.24
CA TRP A 208 -0.59 -10.88 -3.21
C TRP A 208 -1.06 -9.51 -2.69
N THR A 209 -2.19 -9.49 -1.99
CA THR A 209 -2.67 -8.26 -1.34
C THR A 209 -1.69 -7.80 -0.25
N ALA A 210 -1.17 -8.71 0.56
CA ALA A 210 -0.17 -8.38 1.57
C ALA A 210 1.13 -7.83 0.94
N GLN A 211 1.56 -8.36 -0.19
CA GLN A 211 2.73 -7.84 -0.94
C GLN A 211 2.47 -6.44 -1.50
N LEU A 212 1.28 -6.17 -2.03
CA LEU A 212 0.91 -4.83 -2.49
C LEU A 212 0.84 -3.82 -1.35
N ILE A 213 0.39 -4.23 -0.16
CA ILE A 213 0.46 -3.39 1.05
C ILE A 213 1.92 -3.02 1.36
N HIS A 214 2.85 -3.96 1.24
CA HIS A 214 4.27 -3.69 1.42
C HIS A 214 4.79 -2.66 0.42
N PHE A 215 4.42 -2.80 -0.85
CA PHE A 215 4.74 -1.80 -1.88
C PHE A 215 4.19 -0.41 -1.53
N TRP A 216 2.93 -0.31 -1.11
CA TRP A 216 2.32 0.95 -0.67
C TRP A 216 3.07 1.60 0.48
N MET A 217 3.53 0.82 1.45
CA MET A 217 4.33 1.34 2.54
C MET A 217 5.67 1.91 2.08
N GLY A 218 6.31 1.22 1.13
CA GLY A 218 7.51 1.76 0.48
C GLY A 218 7.23 3.12 -0.17
N ALA A 219 6.13 3.24 -0.91
CA ALA A 219 5.72 4.50 -1.54
C ALA A 219 5.44 5.61 -0.52
N VAL A 220 4.75 5.29 0.59
CA VAL A 220 4.51 6.25 1.69
C VAL A 220 5.84 6.66 2.34
N SER A 221 6.78 5.74 2.52
CA SER A 221 8.11 6.04 3.09
C SER A 221 8.93 6.95 2.19
N VAL A 222 8.90 6.72 0.87
CA VAL A 222 9.56 7.61 -0.11
C VAL A 222 8.91 9.00 -0.09
N GLY A 223 7.58 9.07 -0.05
CA GLY A 223 6.85 10.33 0.09
C GLY A 223 7.20 11.08 1.38
N ALA A 224 7.37 10.35 2.50
CA ALA A 224 7.81 10.94 3.77
C ALA A 224 9.22 11.51 3.66
N ALA A 225 10.16 10.77 3.08
CA ALA A 225 11.53 11.23 2.87
C ALA A 225 11.56 12.47 1.96
N ALA A 226 10.79 12.49 0.88
CA ALA A 226 10.66 13.63 -0.01
C ALA A 226 10.11 14.87 0.74
N SER A 227 9.05 14.70 1.53
CA SER A 227 8.47 15.79 2.33
C SER A 227 9.46 16.35 3.36
N LEU A 228 10.24 15.49 4.01
CA LEU A 228 11.29 15.91 4.92
C LEU A 228 12.41 16.65 4.18
N ALA A 229 12.85 16.14 3.04
CA ALA A 229 13.90 16.78 2.24
C ALA A 229 13.53 18.20 1.85
N THR A 230 12.28 18.46 1.44
CA THR A 230 11.82 19.82 1.10
C THR A 230 11.80 20.76 2.30
N ARG A 231 11.63 20.27 3.52
CA ARG A 231 11.69 21.07 4.75
C ARG A 231 13.11 21.46 5.14
N PHE A 232 14.06 20.52 5.02
CA PHE A 232 15.43 20.73 5.48
C PHE A 232 16.36 21.28 4.40
N ALA A 233 16.02 21.15 3.13
CA ALA A 233 16.78 21.67 2.00
C ALA A 233 15.90 22.46 1.02
N PRO A 234 15.24 23.53 1.46
CA PRO A 234 14.31 24.29 0.62
C PRO A 234 14.97 24.90 -0.61
N ALA A 235 16.29 25.13 -0.57
CA ALA A 235 17.07 25.67 -1.69
C ALA A 235 17.52 24.61 -2.73
N ALA A 236 17.34 23.34 -2.44
CA ALA A 236 17.79 22.26 -3.33
C ALA A 236 16.82 22.02 -4.50
N GLY A 237 15.67 22.68 -4.54
CA GLY A 237 14.63 22.44 -5.55
C GLY A 237 14.07 21.01 -5.49
N PRO A 238 12.97 20.74 -6.17
CA PRO A 238 12.51 19.36 -6.33
C PRO A 238 13.54 18.58 -7.16
N LEU A 239 14.06 17.49 -6.58
CA LEU A 239 14.95 16.55 -7.25
C LEU A 239 14.28 15.91 -8.48
#